data_4e42cd17f9e0c89ff4d1e4571e40d494
#
_entry.id   4e42cd17f9e0c89ff4d1e4571e40d494
#
_cell.length_a   1.000
_cell.length_b   1.000
_cell.length_c   1.000
_cell.angle_alpha   90.00
_cell.angle_beta   90.00
_cell.angle_gamma   90.00
#
_symmetry.space_group_name_H-M   'P 1'
#
loop_
_entity.id
_entity.type
_entity.pdbx_description
1 polymer ?
#
loop_
_entity_poly.entity_id
_entity_poly.type
_entity_poly.pdbx_seq_one_letter_code
_entity_poly.pdbx_strand_id
1 'polypeptide(L)'
;MLGSGQSRYRMVVAMASVMLAGVFWNGPASARIQGNCGDCHTMHNSQGGSPMTFDTDAAPNNNLLRGTCLGCHAQGGSSATVNLGTDNMPQVMHTGGVDLAGGNFAYITGLKGSGASDRKGHNIGPLTGTDAVLYAPPGGIVQFGHDDGLNVNTNNLSCAGTNGCHGYRYSSRGEGIGGSHHRNVDGQIANPTEPADSYRFLMGVKGYESGDWEETVSSSSHNEYFGLTAPVALGCSNATSCHTSDGAGVAPPDGTMSQFCATCHGNFHTVATDSSDGIGTDTMSPFIRHPTDLALPATGEYAQYTVYDPASPVARTGSVPAAPSGTVSPGSDAVMCLSCHVAHASNYSSMLRWDYSQMVAGGGQTATAGCFACHTTKD
;
A
#
# COMPACT_ATOMS: atom_id res chain seq x y z
N MET A 1 -62.23 48.53 53.31
CA MET A 1 -61.48 49.50 52.49
C MET A 1 -60.32 48.67 51.91
N LEU A 2 -60.17 48.79 50.66
CA LEU A 2 -59.45 47.92 49.72
C LEU A 2 -57.89 47.88 49.91
N GLY A 3 -57.33 46.74 50.02
CA GLY A 3 -55.88 46.52 49.98
C GLY A 3 -55.48 45.58 48.80
N SER A 4 -54.80 46.19 47.86
CA SER A 4 -54.38 45.55 46.61
C SER A 4 -53.18 44.66 46.83
N GLY A 5 -53.32 43.34 46.54
CA GLY A 5 -52.22 42.40 46.47
C GLY A 5 -51.53 42.41 45.11
N GLN A 6 -50.26 42.76 45.07
CA GLN A 6 -49.43 42.56 43.87
C GLN A 6 -48.77 41.19 43.87
N SER A 7 -49.21 40.35 42.98
CA SER A 7 -48.57 39.09 42.70
C SER A 7 -47.30 39.29 41.84
N ARG A 8 -46.15 38.99 42.40
CA ARG A 8 -44.90 39.03 41.66
C ARG A 8 -44.70 37.68 40.94
N TYR A 9 -44.93 37.65 39.67
CA TYR A 9 -44.50 36.50 38.82
C TYR A 9 -43.00 36.55 38.68
N ARG A 10 -42.31 35.54 39.27
CA ARG A 10 -40.92 35.27 38.97
C ARG A 10 -40.88 34.47 37.67
N MET A 11 -40.45 35.13 36.63
CA MET A 11 -40.14 34.50 35.35
C MET A 11 -38.81 33.75 35.49
N VAL A 12 -38.86 32.44 35.56
CA VAL A 12 -37.66 31.58 35.48
C VAL A 12 -37.33 31.43 34.01
N VAL A 13 -36.30 32.15 33.58
CA VAL A 13 -35.70 31.94 32.25
C VAL A 13 -34.82 30.72 32.34
N ALA A 14 -35.30 29.60 31.86
CA ALA A 14 -34.46 28.41 31.62
C ALA A 14 -33.61 28.65 30.38
N MET A 15 -32.32 28.95 30.56
CA MET A 15 -31.35 28.92 29.46
C MET A 15 -31.14 27.47 29.09
N ALA A 16 -31.73 27.01 28.02
CA ALA A 16 -31.38 25.77 27.37
C ALA A 16 -30.06 26.01 26.64
N SER A 17 -28.96 25.53 27.24
CA SER A 17 -27.67 25.44 26.57
C SER A 17 -27.76 24.33 25.51
N VAL A 18 -27.99 24.72 24.28
CA VAL A 18 -27.82 23.82 23.12
C VAL A 18 -26.33 23.60 22.97
N MET A 19 -25.82 22.49 23.49
CA MET A 19 -24.52 21.97 23.09
C MET A 19 -24.63 21.55 21.62
N LEU A 20 -24.14 22.41 20.74
CA LEU A 20 -23.84 22.04 19.37
C LEU A 20 -22.67 21.04 19.45
N ALA A 21 -22.96 19.76 19.58
CA ALA A 21 -21.99 18.71 19.29
C ALA A 21 -21.68 18.85 17.80
N GLY A 22 -20.57 19.49 17.49
CA GLY A 22 -20.00 19.49 16.15
C GLY A 22 -19.69 18.03 15.82
N VAL A 23 -20.59 17.40 15.10
CA VAL A 23 -20.27 16.16 14.39
C VAL A 23 -19.27 16.59 13.34
N PHE A 24 -17.99 16.44 13.64
CA PHE A 24 -16.97 16.42 12.61
C PHE A 24 -17.30 15.21 11.75
N TRP A 25 -18.00 15.44 10.68
CA TRP A 25 -18.17 14.49 9.63
C TRP A 25 -16.78 14.36 8.99
N ASN A 26 -15.99 13.40 9.48
CA ASN A 26 -14.88 12.89 8.71
C ASN A 26 -15.52 12.19 7.53
N GLY A 27 -15.78 12.94 6.46
CA GLY A 27 -16.09 12.33 5.17
C GLY A 27 -14.94 11.39 4.82
N PRO A 28 -15.20 10.33 4.05
CA PRO A 28 -14.11 9.49 3.54
C PRO A 28 -13.09 10.42 2.89
N ALA A 29 -11.84 10.29 3.31
CA ALA A 29 -10.77 11.09 2.75
C ALA A 29 -10.66 10.74 1.27
N SER A 30 -10.70 11.74 0.43
CA SER A 30 -10.71 11.60 -1.02
C SER A 30 -9.28 11.43 -1.52
N ALA A 31 -8.94 10.26 -2.07
CA ALA A 31 -7.71 10.12 -2.84
C ALA A 31 -7.83 10.78 -4.24
N ARG A 32 -8.98 11.35 -4.53
CA ARG A 32 -9.27 12.13 -5.73
C ARG A 32 -8.65 13.51 -5.62
N ILE A 33 -7.75 13.85 -6.53
CA ILE A 33 -7.16 15.18 -6.60
C ILE A 33 -8.25 16.23 -6.87
N GLN A 34 -8.30 17.22 -6.00
CA GLN A 34 -9.13 18.41 -6.12
C GLN A 34 -8.21 19.64 -6.02
N GLY A 35 -8.54 20.71 -6.71
CA GLY A 35 -7.74 21.94 -6.63
C GLY A 35 -7.55 22.64 -7.97
N ASN A 36 -6.62 23.58 -8.01
CA ASN A 36 -6.34 24.32 -9.23
C ASN A 36 -5.57 23.46 -10.23
N CYS A 37 -6.02 23.42 -11.47
CA CYS A 37 -5.31 22.69 -12.53
C CYS A 37 -3.82 23.08 -12.60
N GLY A 38 -3.50 24.36 -12.38
CA GLY A 38 -2.13 24.91 -12.40
C GLY A 38 -1.22 24.40 -11.28
N ASP A 39 -1.75 23.75 -10.24
CA ASP A 39 -0.92 23.13 -9.19
C ASP A 39 -0.16 21.92 -9.74
N CYS A 40 -0.77 21.16 -10.67
CA CYS A 40 -0.19 19.96 -11.28
C CYS A 40 0.14 20.12 -12.77
N HIS A 41 -0.53 21.02 -13.49
CA HIS A 41 -0.40 21.18 -14.94
C HIS A 41 0.19 22.52 -15.33
N THR A 42 0.86 22.56 -16.48
CA THR A 42 1.39 23.77 -17.09
C THR A 42 1.12 23.80 -18.59
N MET A 43 0.74 24.96 -19.12
CA MET A 43 0.42 25.07 -20.56
C MET A 43 1.68 25.09 -21.45
N HIS A 44 2.78 25.62 -20.96
CA HIS A 44 3.96 25.88 -21.78
C HIS A 44 5.29 25.52 -21.08
N ASN A 45 5.25 24.87 -19.93
CA ASN A 45 6.41 24.57 -19.09
C ASN A 45 7.28 25.78 -18.75
N SER A 46 6.80 26.98 -18.95
CA SER A 46 7.52 28.19 -18.59
C SER A 46 6.60 29.33 -18.19
N GLN A 47 6.99 30.08 -17.18
CA GLN A 47 6.32 31.32 -16.77
C GLN A 47 7.38 32.35 -16.35
N GLY A 48 7.27 33.56 -16.90
CA GLY A 48 8.23 34.62 -16.58
C GLY A 48 9.68 34.26 -16.94
N GLY A 49 9.90 33.37 -17.90
CA GLY A 49 11.25 32.91 -18.30
C GLY A 49 11.82 31.76 -17.48
N SER A 50 11.05 31.23 -16.51
CA SER A 50 11.48 30.10 -15.65
C SER A 50 10.68 28.84 -15.94
N PRO A 51 11.28 27.63 -15.85
CA PRO A 51 10.57 26.38 -15.91
C PRO A 51 9.48 26.29 -14.82
N MET A 52 8.37 25.64 -15.13
CA MET A 52 7.25 25.41 -14.20
C MET A 52 7.28 24.02 -13.59
N THR A 53 8.24 23.17 -13.96
CA THR A 53 8.41 21.82 -13.40
C THR A 53 8.94 21.88 -11.97
N PHE A 54 8.56 20.90 -11.14
CA PHE A 54 9.02 20.78 -9.74
C PHE A 54 10.51 20.45 -9.65
N ASP A 55 11.04 19.73 -10.65
CA ASP A 55 12.44 19.33 -10.77
C ASP A 55 13.30 20.37 -11.52
N THR A 56 12.71 21.51 -11.88
CA THR A 56 13.35 22.57 -12.67
C THR A 56 13.82 22.12 -14.06
N ASP A 57 13.37 20.96 -14.54
CA ASP A 57 13.70 20.48 -15.87
C ASP A 57 13.12 21.43 -16.93
N ALA A 58 13.95 21.82 -17.90
CA ALA A 58 13.53 22.67 -19.01
C ALA A 58 12.64 21.92 -20.01
N ALA A 59 12.67 20.58 -20.03
CA ALA A 59 11.86 19.77 -20.91
C ALA A 59 10.43 19.64 -20.36
N PRO A 60 9.39 19.80 -21.21
CA PRO A 60 8.02 19.60 -20.78
C PRO A 60 7.72 18.11 -20.51
N ASN A 61 6.98 17.83 -19.46
CA ASN A 61 6.45 16.49 -19.19
C ASN A 61 5.20 16.21 -20.01
N ASN A 62 4.95 14.92 -20.29
CA ASN A 62 3.73 14.48 -20.93
C ASN A 62 2.48 14.89 -20.14
N ASN A 63 1.35 15.02 -20.82
CA ASN A 63 0.08 15.44 -20.25
C ASN A 63 0.11 16.84 -19.59
N LEU A 64 1.04 17.69 -20.01
CA LEU A 64 1.24 19.03 -19.45
C LEU A 64 1.55 19.03 -17.94
N LEU A 65 2.09 17.94 -17.40
CA LEU A 65 2.38 17.82 -15.98
C LEU A 65 3.58 18.70 -15.59
N ARG A 66 3.58 19.21 -14.36
CA ARG A 66 4.69 19.93 -13.76
C ARG A 66 5.79 19.01 -13.20
N GLY A 67 5.63 17.70 -13.30
CA GLY A 67 6.62 16.74 -12.86
C GLY A 67 6.37 15.33 -13.36
N THR A 68 7.39 14.50 -13.25
CA THR A 68 7.28 13.05 -13.36
C THR A 68 6.68 12.47 -12.09
N CYS A 69 6.50 11.13 -12.01
CA CYS A 69 6.10 10.48 -10.77
C CYS A 69 6.99 10.93 -9.59
N LEU A 70 8.31 10.89 -9.77
CA LEU A 70 9.25 11.29 -8.72
C LEU A 70 9.32 12.82 -8.54
N GLY A 71 9.17 13.60 -9.61
CA GLY A 71 9.10 15.06 -9.53
C GLY A 71 7.95 15.53 -8.63
N CYS A 72 6.85 14.78 -8.60
CA CYS A 72 5.71 15.03 -7.70
C CYS A 72 5.87 14.29 -6.35
N HIS A 73 6.12 12.99 -6.38
CA HIS A 73 6.05 12.13 -5.19
C HIS A 73 7.37 11.90 -4.47
N ALA A 74 8.48 12.49 -4.92
CA ALA A 74 9.80 12.34 -4.31
C ALA A 74 10.58 13.66 -4.28
N GLN A 75 9.98 14.71 -3.74
CA GLN A 75 10.57 16.05 -3.69
C GLN A 75 11.71 16.17 -2.66
N GLY A 76 12.05 15.11 -1.94
CA GLY A 76 13.20 15.04 -1.04
C GLY A 76 13.08 15.89 0.23
N GLY A 77 11.89 16.36 0.56
CA GLY A 77 11.61 17.12 1.78
C GLY A 77 11.69 16.26 3.05
N SER A 78 11.41 16.88 4.19
CA SER A 78 11.39 16.21 5.49
C SER A 78 10.02 15.68 5.89
N SER A 79 8.99 15.84 5.07
CA SER A 79 7.61 15.44 5.36
C SER A 79 7.16 14.28 4.47
N ALA A 80 6.31 13.43 5.02
CA ALA A 80 5.66 12.33 4.30
C ALA A 80 4.63 12.84 3.27
N THR A 81 4.20 14.09 3.40
CA THR A 81 3.26 14.74 2.48
C THR A 81 3.75 16.15 2.13
N VAL A 82 3.40 16.60 0.94
CA VAL A 82 3.62 17.97 0.46
C VAL A 82 2.27 18.57 0.07
N ASN A 83 1.98 19.76 0.57
CA ASN A 83 0.76 20.47 0.22
C ASN A 83 0.88 21.10 -1.18
N LEU A 84 -0.06 20.77 -2.05
CA LEU A 84 -0.24 21.38 -3.37
C LEU A 84 -1.55 22.15 -3.40
N GLY A 85 -1.59 23.30 -2.75
CA GLY A 85 -2.80 24.11 -2.70
C GLY A 85 -3.84 23.55 -1.73
N THR A 86 -4.83 22.83 -2.19
CA THR A 86 -5.91 22.26 -1.36
C THR A 86 -5.65 20.81 -0.95
N ASP A 87 -4.78 20.10 -1.66
CA ASP A 87 -4.55 18.68 -1.45
C ASP A 87 -3.13 18.40 -0.95
N ASN A 88 -3.00 17.37 -0.14
CA ASN A 88 -1.72 16.80 0.24
C ASN A 88 -1.30 15.75 -0.78
N MET A 89 -0.06 15.81 -1.20
CA MET A 89 0.55 14.84 -2.11
C MET A 89 1.48 13.93 -1.33
N PRO A 90 1.25 12.59 -1.33
CA PRO A 90 2.08 11.65 -0.61
C PRO A 90 3.49 11.62 -1.21
N GLN A 91 4.50 11.56 -0.34
CA GLN A 91 5.89 11.45 -0.71
C GLN A 91 6.39 10.04 -0.46
N VAL A 92 6.88 9.38 -1.51
CA VAL A 92 7.48 8.04 -1.42
C VAL A 92 8.98 8.08 -1.13
N MET A 93 9.55 9.29 -1.09
CA MET A 93 10.94 9.53 -0.67
C MET A 93 11.01 10.84 0.11
N HIS A 94 11.28 10.74 1.40
CA HIS A 94 11.45 11.88 2.33
C HIS A 94 12.40 11.52 3.46
N THR A 95 13.00 12.54 4.12
CA THR A 95 14.06 12.32 5.11
C THR A 95 13.59 12.29 6.55
N GLY A 96 12.44 12.85 6.87
CA GLY A 96 11.89 12.94 8.23
C GLY A 96 10.48 12.38 8.33
N GLY A 97 9.89 12.47 9.53
CA GLY A 97 8.52 12.03 9.78
C GLY A 97 8.33 10.51 9.76
N VAL A 98 7.07 10.10 9.85
CA VAL A 98 6.64 8.70 9.71
C VAL A 98 6.63 8.29 8.23
N ASP A 99 6.85 7.03 7.96
CA ASP A 99 6.72 6.51 6.59
C ASP A 99 5.25 6.17 6.31
N LEU A 100 4.81 6.42 5.09
CA LEU A 100 3.48 6.03 4.63
C LEU A 100 3.37 4.50 4.48
N ALA A 101 2.17 3.97 4.32
CA ALA A 101 1.90 2.54 4.23
C ALA A 101 2.80 1.76 3.26
N GLY A 102 3.17 2.37 2.14
CA GLY A 102 4.06 1.77 1.15
C GLY A 102 5.53 1.71 1.56
N GLY A 103 5.94 2.46 2.59
CA GLY A 103 7.33 2.65 2.95
C GLY A 103 8.01 3.79 2.16
N ASN A 104 9.35 3.88 2.26
CA ASN A 104 10.10 5.08 1.87
C ASN A 104 11.41 4.73 1.15
N PHE A 105 11.51 5.07 -0.11
CA PHE A 105 12.69 4.83 -0.94
C PHE A 105 13.98 5.52 -0.44
N ALA A 106 13.88 6.49 0.47
CA ALA A 106 15.04 7.12 1.09
C ALA A 106 15.95 6.12 1.84
N TYR A 107 15.44 4.96 2.21
CA TYR A 107 16.24 3.88 2.83
C TYR A 107 17.17 3.18 1.83
N ILE A 108 16.76 3.03 0.57
CA ILE A 108 17.62 2.43 -0.46
C ILE A 108 18.76 3.38 -0.79
N THR A 109 18.45 4.68 -0.91
CA THR A 109 19.44 5.71 -1.28
C THR A 109 20.33 6.15 -0.13
N GLY A 110 20.01 5.74 1.11
CA GLY A 110 20.75 6.12 2.31
C GLY A 110 20.45 7.54 2.82
N LEU A 111 19.45 8.21 2.28
CA LEU A 111 18.99 9.52 2.75
C LEU A 111 18.26 9.42 4.10
N LYS A 112 17.77 8.21 4.45
CA LYS A 112 17.11 7.90 5.72
C LYS A 112 17.61 6.56 6.25
N GLY A 113 17.69 6.40 7.58
CA GLY A 113 18.06 5.15 8.23
C GLY A 113 19.57 4.84 8.23
N SER A 114 19.94 3.56 8.25
CA SER A 114 21.28 3.04 8.51
C SER A 114 22.15 2.89 7.25
N GLY A 115 22.07 3.82 6.30
CA GLY A 115 22.85 3.82 5.06
C GLY A 115 22.17 3.16 3.87
N ALA A 116 22.72 3.37 2.69
CA ALA A 116 22.20 2.87 1.42
C ALA A 116 22.30 1.34 1.32
N SER A 117 21.26 0.69 0.78
CA SER A 117 21.31 -0.73 0.44
C SER A 117 20.15 -1.08 -0.51
N ASP A 118 20.48 -1.76 -1.59
CA ASP A 118 19.54 -2.36 -2.55
C ASP A 118 18.60 -3.41 -1.93
N ARG A 119 19.02 -4.05 -0.84
CA ARG A 119 18.22 -5.05 -0.11
C ARG A 119 17.07 -4.47 0.71
N LYS A 120 16.99 -3.16 0.84
CA LYS A 120 15.98 -2.46 1.67
C LYS A 120 14.68 -2.14 0.93
N GLY A 121 14.63 -2.35 -0.39
CA GLY A 121 13.46 -1.99 -1.18
C GLY A 121 13.53 -2.49 -2.61
N HIS A 122 12.49 -2.16 -3.37
CA HIS A 122 12.50 -2.34 -4.81
C HIS A 122 13.43 -1.32 -5.48
N ASN A 123 14.41 -1.81 -6.22
CA ASN A 123 15.38 -0.97 -6.93
C ASN A 123 14.74 -0.40 -8.19
N ILE A 124 14.13 0.77 -8.07
CA ILE A 124 13.54 1.46 -9.23
C ILE A 124 14.60 2.27 -9.97
N GLY A 125 14.68 2.05 -11.29
CA GLY A 125 15.72 2.64 -12.14
C GLY A 125 15.94 4.14 -11.98
N PRO A 126 14.88 4.98 -11.91
CA PRO A 126 15.05 6.41 -11.73
C PRO A 126 15.70 6.85 -10.42
N LEU A 127 15.70 6.04 -9.37
CA LEU A 127 16.30 6.37 -8.06
C LEU A 127 17.63 5.67 -7.80
N THR A 128 17.74 4.41 -8.19
CA THR A 128 18.85 3.56 -7.76
C THR A 128 19.66 2.99 -8.92
N GLY A 129 19.21 3.21 -10.16
CA GLY A 129 19.73 2.51 -11.32
C GLY A 129 19.29 1.06 -11.37
N THR A 130 19.92 0.27 -12.22
CA THR A 130 19.70 -1.18 -12.34
C THR A 130 20.37 -1.95 -11.23
N ASP A 131 19.72 -2.99 -10.73
CA ASP A 131 20.38 -3.97 -9.87
C ASP A 131 21.41 -4.74 -10.70
N ALA A 132 22.67 -4.70 -10.30
CA ALA A 132 23.77 -5.34 -11.02
C ALA A 132 23.90 -6.87 -10.71
N VAL A 133 23.16 -7.37 -9.73
CA VAL A 133 23.29 -8.73 -9.18
C VAL A 133 22.06 -9.58 -9.48
N LEU A 134 20.87 -9.03 -9.30
CA LEU A 134 19.62 -9.73 -9.49
C LEU A 134 19.09 -9.55 -10.91
N TYR A 135 19.00 -10.65 -11.65
CA TYR A 135 18.45 -10.69 -13.01
C TYR A 135 16.92 -10.85 -13.01
N ALA A 136 16.36 -11.38 -11.93
CA ALA A 136 14.94 -11.62 -11.77
C ALA A 136 14.49 -11.33 -10.34
N PRO A 137 13.19 -11.07 -10.12
CA PRO A 137 12.63 -10.95 -8.79
C PRO A 137 12.92 -12.22 -7.96
N PRO A 138 13.29 -12.09 -6.67
CA PRO A 138 13.41 -13.27 -5.80
C PRO A 138 12.10 -14.08 -5.80
N GLY A 139 12.19 -15.39 -5.98
CA GLY A 139 11.02 -16.25 -6.10
C GLY A 139 10.22 -16.04 -7.38
N GLY A 140 10.78 -15.40 -8.38
CA GLY A 140 10.20 -15.34 -9.73
C GLY A 140 10.13 -16.72 -10.36
N ILE A 141 9.09 -16.99 -11.15
CA ILE A 141 8.92 -18.27 -11.86
C ILE A 141 9.82 -18.25 -13.09
N VAL A 142 11.08 -18.63 -12.92
CA VAL A 142 12.07 -18.69 -14.01
C VAL A 142 11.87 -19.93 -14.90
N GLN A 143 11.05 -20.89 -14.47
CA GLN A 143 10.96 -22.22 -15.09
C GLN A 143 10.37 -22.30 -16.50
N PHE A 144 9.79 -21.25 -17.02
CA PHE A 144 9.08 -21.30 -18.31
C PHE A 144 9.77 -20.58 -19.45
N GLY A 145 11.10 -20.39 -19.37
CA GLY A 145 11.81 -19.69 -20.44
C GLY A 145 11.39 -18.23 -20.59
N HIS A 146 10.74 -17.70 -19.59
CA HIS A 146 10.39 -16.31 -19.49
C HIS A 146 11.60 -15.47 -19.06
N ASP A 147 12.55 -15.37 -19.97
CA ASP A 147 13.46 -14.24 -20.07
C ASP A 147 12.70 -12.96 -20.45
N ASP A 148 11.37 -13.04 -20.43
CA ASP A 148 10.49 -12.04 -21.04
C ASP A 148 10.31 -10.84 -20.16
N GLY A 149 11.31 -10.04 -20.13
CA GLY A 149 11.13 -8.63 -19.93
C GLY A 149 11.11 -8.12 -18.50
N LEU A 150 11.10 -8.95 -17.47
CA LEU A 150 11.44 -8.53 -16.11
C LEU A 150 12.88 -8.85 -15.76
N ASN A 151 13.76 -8.71 -16.73
CA ASN A 151 15.18 -8.60 -16.45
C ASN A 151 15.39 -7.26 -15.77
N VAL A 152 15.34 -7.24 -14.45
CA VAL A 152 15.56 -6.02 -13.63
C VAL A 152 16.95 -5.41 -13.89
N ASN A 153 17.83 -6.14 -14.54
CA ASN A 153 19.15 -5.67 -14.95
C ASN A 153 19.12 -4.88 -16.28
N THR A 154 18.22 -5.18 -17.21
CA THR A 154 18.12 -4.48 -18.50
C THR A 154 16.89 -3.60 -18.61
N ASN A 155 15.81 -3.96 -17.94
CA ASN A 155 14.56 -3.22 -17.92
C ASN A 155 14.33 -2.66 -16.51
N ASN A 156 14.73 -1.44 -16.30
CA ASN A 156 14.57 -0.74 -15.04
C ASN A 156 13.15 -0.85 -14.49
N LEU A 157 13.01 -1.44 -13.33
CA LEU A 157 11.75 -1.39 -12.57
C LEU A 157 11.34 0.08 -12.42
N SER A 158 10.07 0.38 -12.62
CA SER A 158 9.55 1.74 -12.57
C SER A 158 8.28 1.82 -11.73
N CYS A 159 7.84 3.05 -11.44
CA CYS A 159 6.63 3.27 -10.67
C CYS A 159 5.39 2.74 -11.40
N ALA A 160 5.29 3.02 -12.70
CA ALA A 160 4.10 2.72 -13.51
C ALA A 160 4.48 2.22 -14.91
N GLY A 161 3.52 1.65 -15.61
CA GLY A 161 3.67 1.15 -16.98
C GLY A 161 4.24 -0.25 -17.04
N THR A 162 4.80 -0.64 -18.19
CA THR A 162 5.20 -2.02 -18.53
C THR A 162 6.09 -2.70 -17.49
N ASN A 163 7.02 -1.95 -16.90
CA ASN A 163 7.93 -2.44 -15.87
C ASN A 163 7.60 -1.85 -14.49
N GLY A 164 6.34 -1.46 -14.26
CA GLY A 164 5.91 -0.81 -13.05
C GLY A 164 4.84 -1.58 -12.29
N CYS A 165 4.50 -1.07 -11.11
CA CYS A 165 3.43 -1.61 -10.28
C CYS A 165 2.12 -0.86 -10.48
N HIS A 166 2.16 0.48 -10.56
CA HIS A 166 0.97 1.30 -10.67
C HIS A 166 0.44 1.38 -12.10
N GLY A 167 -0.89 1.40 -12.24
CA GLY A 167 -1.55 1.57 -13.52
C GLY A 167 -1.57 0.33 -14.42
N TYR A 168 -1.75 0.56 -15.69
CA TYR A 168 -1.72 -0.49 -16.71
C TYR A 168 -0.28 -0.89 -17.02
N ARG A 169 0.04 -2.16 -16.88
CA ARG A 169 1.38 -2.70 -17.13
C ARG A 169 1.73 -2.87 -18.61
N TYR A 170 0.77 -2.76 -19.50
CA TYR A 170 0.96 -2.85 -20.95
C TYR A 170 1.12 -1.51 -21.66
N SER A 171 1.03 -0.41 -20.93
CA SER A 171 1.16 0.95 -21.46
C SER A 171 2.52 1.55 -21.12
N SER A 172 2.90 2.59 -21.85
CA SER A 172 4.05 3.41 -21.46
C SER A 172 3.87 4.03 -20.07
N ARG A 173 4.99 4.37 -19.40
CA ARG A 173 5.00 4.77 -17.98
C ARG A 173 3.97 5.85 -17.63
N GLY A 174 3.93 6.93 -18.38
CA GLY A 174 3.02 8.04 -18.11
C GLY A 174 1.57 7.73 -18.50
N GLU A 175 1.38 6.91 -19.52
CA GLU A 175 0.05 6.53 -20.02
C GLU A 175 -0.58 5.46 -19.13
N GLY A 176 0.23 4.59 -18.51
CA GLY A 176 -0.27 3.52 -17.65
C GLY A 176 -1.12 3.98 -16.47
N ILE A 177 -0.93 5.21 -15.99
CA ILE A 177 -1.71 5.81 -14.92
C ILE A 177 -2.54 7.02 -15.38
N GLY A 178 -2.61 7.26 -16.69
CA GLY A 178 -3.27 8.44 -17.28
C GLY A 178 -4.72 8.56 -16.84
N GLY A 179 -5.09 9.74 -16.33
CA GLY A 179 -6.44 10.05 -15.85
C GLY A 179 -6.82 9.46 -14.50
N SER A 180 -6.05 8.54 -13.93
CA SER A 180 -6.39 7.87 -12.67
C SER A 180 -6.50 8.84 -11.49
N HIS A 181 -5.61 9.83 -11.40
CA HIS A 181 -5.64 10.85 -10.36
C HIS A 181 -6.94 11.68 -10.33
N HIS A 182 -7.65 11.79 -11.46
CA HIS A 182 -8.91 12.52 -11.55
C HIS A 182 -10.15 11.65 -11.29
N ARG A 183 -9.99 10.33 -11.33
CA ARG A 183 -11.09 9.37 -11.26
C ARG A 183 -11.05 8.48 -10.04
N ASN A 184 -10.01 8.59 -9.22
CA ASN A 184 -9.83 7.68 -8.11
C ASN A 184 -11.09 7.57 -7.25
N VAL A 185 -11.40 6.35 -6.85
CA VAL A 185 -12.49 6.01 -5.94
C VAL A 185 -11.93 5.99 -4.51
N ASP A 186 -12.60 6.70 -3.61
CA ASP A 186 -12.18 6.79 -2.22
C ASP A 186 -12.71 5.64 -1.37
N GLY A 187 -11.97 5.29 -0.34
CA GLY A 187 -12.40 4.31 0.66
C GLY A 187 -12.40 2.89 0.14
N GLN A 188 -13.53 2.21 0.17
CA GLN A 188 -13.65 0.81 -0.19
C GLN A 188 -13.60 0.57 -1.69
N ILE A 189 -12.64 -0.24 -2.12
CA ILE A 189 -12.49 -0.72 -3.50
C ILE A 189 -12.81 -2.21 -3.54
N ALA A 190 -14.01 -2.56 -3.99
CA ALA A 190 -14.50 -3.93 -4.03
C ALA A 190 -14.42 -4.58 -5.41
N ASN A 191 -14.53 -3.80 -6.50
CA ASN A 191 -14.57 -4.25 -7.87
C ASN A 191 -13.60 -3.46 -8.75
N PRO A 192 -12.29 -3.69 -8.62
CA PRO A 192 -11.29 -2.96 -9.39
C PRO A 192 -11.25 -3.45 -10.82
N THR A 193 -11.70 -2.62 -11.76
CA THR A 193 -11.72 -2.94 -13.20
C THR A 193 -10.72 -2.11 -14.01
N GLU A 194 -10.26 -1.02 -13.43
CA GLU A 194 -9.29 -0.09 -14.01
C GLU A 194 -8.35 0.41 -12.91
N PRO A 195 -7.18 0.95 -13.24
CA PRO A 195 -6.25 1.49 -12.24
C PRO A 195 -6.90 2.53 -11.31
N ALA A 196 -7.74 3.42 -11.85
CA ALA A 196 -8.44 4.42 -11.08
C ALA A 196 -9.42 3.86 -10.05
N ASP A 197 -9.93 2.67 -10.30
CA ASP A 197 -10.88 1.95 -9.48
C ASP A 197 -10.19 0.80 -8.72
N SER A 198 -8.86 0.84 -8.62
CA SER A 198 -8.03 -0.18 -7.94
C SER A 198 -7.29 0.44 -6.77
N TYR A 199 -7.09 -0.36 -5.71
CA TYR A 199 -6.35 0.08 -4.53
C TYR A 199 -5.00 0.68 -4.91
N ARG A 200 -4.79 1.95 -4.58
CA ARG A 200 -3.57 2.71 -4.88
C ARG A 200 -3.10 2.59 -6.35
N PHE A 201 -4.04 2.56 -7.28
CA PHE A 201 -3.77 2.36 -8.71
C PHE A 201 -3.07 1.04 -9.05
N LEU A 202 -3.10 0.05 -8.16
CA LEU A 202 -2.57 -1.29 -8.38
C LEU A 202 -3.64 -2.11 -9.10
N MET A 203 -3.57 -2.16 -10.42
CA MET A 203 -4.61 -2.73 -11.28
C MET A 203 -5.14 -4.06 -10.77
N GLY A 204 -6.43 -4.13 -10.51
CA GLY A 204 -7.14 -5.32 -10.05
C GLY A 204 -7.14 -5.53 -8.53
N VAL A 205 -6.40 -4.76 -7.73
CA VAL A 205 -6.33 -4.96 -6.28
C VAL A 205 -7.53 -4.34 -5.57
N LYS A 206 -8.18 -5.14 -4.70
CA LYS A 206 -9.24 -4.72 -3.80
C LYS A 206 -8.66 -4.27 -2.45
N GLY A 207 -9.29 -3.31 -1.81
CA GLY A 207 -8.85 -2.82 -0.51
C GLY A 207 -9.71 -1.67 -0.02
N TYR A 208 -9.37 -1.12 1.13
CA TYR A 208 -9.88 0.16 1.62
C TYR A 208 -8.69 1.12 1.75
N GLU A 209 -8.81 2.28 1.18
CA GLU A 209 -7.79 3.31 1.19
C GLU A 209 -7.98 4.26 2.37
N SER A 210 -7.00 4.29 3.28
CA SER A 210 -6.87 5.37 4.26
C SER A 210 -6.55 6.68 3.54
N GLY A 211 -7.24 7.74 3.88
CA GLY A 211 -7.12 9.01 3.17
C GLY A 211 -5.85 9.79 3.44
N ASP A 212 -5.11 9.42 4.49
CA ASP A 212 -3.82 9.99 4.84
C ASP A 212 -2.65 9.03 4.53
N TRP A 213 -2.89 7.99 3.72
CA TRP A 213 -1.89 6.97 3.34
C TRP A 213 -1.21 6.29 4.53
N GLU A 214 -1.89 6.25 5.69
CA GLU A 214 -1.36 5.80 6.99
C GLU A 214 -0.24 6.71 7.55
N GLU A 215 -0.24 8.01 7.24
CA GLU A 215 0.62 8.97 7.95
C GLU A 215 0.26 9.00 9.45
N THR A 216 -1.04 8.86 9.77
CA THR A 216 -1.54 8.65 11.13
C THR A 216 -2.19 7.29 11.23
N VAL A 217 -1.45 6.29 11.69
CA VAL A 217 -1.90 4.90 11.74
C VAL A 217 -2.30 4.47 13.15
N SER A 218 -3.40 3.73 13.23
CA SER A 218 -3.89 3.09 14.47
C SER A 218 -4.74 1.87 14.13
N SER A 219 -5.19 1.14 15.13
CA SER A 219 -6.16 0.05 14.94
C SER A 219 -7.51 0.49 14.37
N SER A 220 -7.81 1.79 14.33
CA SER A 220 -9.04 2.36 13.77
C SER A 220 -8.80 3.31 12.60
N SER A 221 -7.56 3.53 12.19
CA SER A 221 -7.16 4.37 11.06
C SER A 221 -6.02 3.69 10.32
N HIS A 222 -6.35 2.88 9.32
CA HIS A 222 -5.40 2.13 8.50
C HIS A 222 -6.03 1.72 7.18
N ASN A 223 -5.23 1.19 6.26
CA ASN A 223 -5.72 0.53 5.07
C ASN A 223 -6.28 -0.85 5.41
N GLU A 224 -7.29 -1.31 4.66
CA GLU A 224 -7.72 -2.70 4.70
C GLU A 224 -7.38 -3.38 3.38
N TYR A 225 -7.05 -4.63 3.45
CA TYR A 225 -6.60 -5.43 2.32
C TYR A 225 -7.53 -6.60 2.12
N PHE A 226 -7.78 -6.96 0.86
CA PHE A 226 -8.53 -8.17 0.55
C PHE A 226 -7.59 -9.37 0.47
N GLY A 227 -8.01 -10.51 1.01
CA GLY A 227 -7.27 -11.77 1.03
C GLY A 227 -8.16 -12.98 0.81
N LEU A 228 -7.53 -14.13 0.65
CA LEU A 228 -8.18 -15.43 0.53
C LEU A 228 -7.94 -16.27 1.78
N THR A 229 -8.76 -17.28 1.99
CA THR A 229 -8.62 -18.26 3.07
C THR A 229 -7.57 -19.33 2.77
N ALA A 230 -7.23 -19.51 1.50
CA ALA A 230 -6.21 -20.43 1.03
C ALA A 230 -5.52 -19.86 -0.22
N PRO A 231 -4.21 -20.06 -0.38
CA PRO A 231 -3.49 -19.60 -1.56
C PRO A 231 -3.98 -20.35 -2.80
N VAL A 232 -4.02 -19.62 -3.91
CA VAL A 232 -4.39 -20.17 -5.22
C VAL A 232 -3.13 -20.30 -6.06
N ALA A 233 -2.97 -21.43 -6.75
CA ALA A 233 -1.86 -21.62 -7.69
C ALA A 233 -1.99 -20.59 -8.84
N LEU A 234 -0.98 -19.73 -8.98
CA LEU A 234 -0.85 -18.85 -10.12
C LEU A 234 -0.10 -19.61 -11.22
N GLY A 235 -0.84 -20.13 -12.19
CA GLY A 235 -0.26 -20.90 -13.30
C GLY A 235 -0.12 -20.07 -14.57
N CYS A 236 0.92 -20.33 -15.37
CA CYS A 236 1.13 -19.66 -16.65
C CYS A 236 0.10 -20.04 -17.75
N SER A 237 -0.73 -21.06 -17.53
CA SER A 237 -1.58 -21.64 -18.56
C SER A 237 -3.08 -21.31 -18.48
N ASN A 238 -3.49 -20.56 -17.49
CA ASN A 238 -4.92 -20.24 -17.28
C ASN A 238 -5.16 -18.74 -17.39
N ALA A 239 -6.43 -18.33 -17.39
CA ALA A 239 -6.84 -16.93 -17.30
C ALA A 239 -6.33 -16.18 -16.04
N THR A 240 -5.63 -16.89 -15.17
CA THR A 240 -4.95 -16.41 -13.95
C THR A 240 -3.44 -16.22 -14.15
N SER A 241 -2.92 -16.41 -15.35
CA SER A 241 -1.49 -16.27 -15.62
C SER A 241 -1.06 -14.82 -15.77
N CYS A 242 0.24 -14.56 -15.56
CA CYS A 242 0.83 -13.22 -15.58
C CYS A 242 0.75 -12.50 -16.94
N HIS A 243 0.26 -13.16 -17.97
CA HIS A 243 0.02 -12.60 -19.31
C HIS A 243 -1.30 -13.14 -19.84
N THR A 244 -2.20 -12.24 -20.23
CA THR A 244 -3.27 -12.61 -21.14
C THR A 244 -2.71 -12.65 -22.57
N SER A 245 -3.34 -13.41 -23.45
CA SER A 245 -2.92 -13.56 -24.86
C SER A 245 -2.88 -12.25 -25.67
N ASP A 246 -3.40 -11.18 -25.10
CA ASP A 246 -3.45 -9.82 -25.66
C ASP A 246 -2.36 -8.90 -25.11
N GLY A 247 -1.44 -9.42 -24.28
CA GLY A 247 -0.36 -8.62 -23.68
C GLY A 247 -0.83 -7.67 -22.57
N ALA A 248 -2.11 -7.72 -22.19
CA ALA A 248 -2.62 -6.93 -21.09
C ALA A 248 -2.01 -7.45 -19.78
N GLY A 249 -1.29 -6.61 -19.10
CA GLY A 249 -0.70 -6.92 -17.79
C GLY A 249 -1.79 -7.35 -16.82
N VAL A 250 -1.54 -8.44 -16.10
CA VAL A 250 -2.57 -9.13 -15.35
C VAL A 250 -2.92 -8.41 -14.08
N ALA A 251 -4.21 -8.17 -13.92
CA ALA A 251 -4.81 -7.95 -12.63
C ALA A 251 -4.78 -9.26 -11.82
N PRO A 252 -4.58 -9.22 -10.50
CA PRO A 252 -4.71 -10.40 -9.66
C PRO A 252 -6.12 -10.97 -9.83
N PRO A 253 -6.28 -12.28 -10.11
CA PRO A 253 -7.56 -12.88 -10.51
C PRO A 253 -8.66 -12.69 -9.48
N ASP A 254 -8.30 -12.74 -8.20
CA ASP A 254 -9.25 -12.59 -7.10
C ASP A 254 -9.15 -11.22 -6.42
N GLY A 255 -8.17 -10.42 -6.77
CA GLY A 255 -8.02 -9.05 -6.29
C GLY A 255 -7.24 -8.91 -5.00
N THR A 256 -6.41 -9.89 -4.62
CA THR A 256 -5.61 -9.80 -3.41
C THR A 256 -4.28 -9.08 -3.65
N MET A 257 -3.77 -8.46 -2.59
CA MET A 257 -2.43 -7.86 -2.61
C MET A 257 -1.33 -8.93 -2.78
N SER A 258 -1.50 -10.10 -2.17
CA SER A 258 -0.50 -11.18 -2.28
C SER A 258 -0.40 -11.72 -3.71
N GLN A 259 -1.53 -11.89 -4.40
CA GLN A 259 -1.52 -12.27 -5.82
C GLN A 259 -0.89 -11.18 -6.69
N PHE A 260 -1.11 -9.91 -6.36
CA PHE A 260 -0.45 -8.82 -7.06
C PHE A 260 1.08 -8.91 -6.92
N CYS A 261 1.61 -9.12 -5.73
CA CYS A 261 3.03 -9.36 -5.50
C CYS A 261 3.52 -10.59 -6.25
N ALA A 262 2.73 -11.66 -6.26
CA ALA A 262 3.04 -12.92 -6.91
C ALA A 262 3.13 -12.83 -8.44
N THR A 263 2.63 -11.76 -9.06
CA THR A 263 2.86 -11.53 -10.51
C THR A 263 4.34 -11.40 -10.86
N CYS A 264 5.19 -11.07 -9.89
CA CYS A 264 6.65 -11.05 -10.01
C CYS A 264 7.31 -12.09 -9.10
N HIS A 265 6.73 -12.38 -7.93
CA HIS A 265 7.27 -13.25 -6.88
C HIS A 265 6.47 -14.58 -6.76
N GLY A 266 6.17 -15.21 -7.88
CA GLY A 266 5.21 -16.32 -7.98
C GLY A 266 5.47 -17.47 -7.01
N ASN A 267 6.74 -17.88 -6.84
CA ASN A 267 7.10 -18.99 -5.94
C ASN A 267 6.85 -18.69 -4.44
N PHE A 268 6.60 -17.44 -4.08
CA PHE A 268 6.24 -17.08 -2.70
C PHE A 268 4.74 -17.11 -2.43
N HIS A 269 3.93 -17.39 -3.45
CA HIS A 269 2.48 -17.44 -3.32
C HIS A 269 1.89 -18.75 -3.83
N THR A 270 2.48 -19.37 -4.84
CA THR A 270 1.92 -20.57 -5.46
C THR A 270 2.03 -21.79 -4.55
N VAL A 271 1.02 -22.66 -4.56
CA VAL A 271 1.10 -24.00 -3.99
C VAL A 271 1.85 -24.87 -5.00
N ALA A 272 3.02 -25.35 -4.63
CA ALA A 272 3.83 -26.19 -5.50
C ALA A 272 3.27 -27.61 -5.63
N THR A 273 3.52 -28.22 -6.77
CA THR A 273 3.25 -29.65 -6.99
C THR A 273 4.42 -30.53 -6.53
N ASP A 274 5.56 -29.94 -6.26
CA ASP A 274 6.73 -30.60 -5.67
C ASP A 274 7.36 -29.75 -4.56
N SER A 275 8.24 -30.34 -3.78
CA SER A 275 8.83 -29.72 -2.59
C SER A 275 9.91 -28.67 -2.88
N SER A 276 10.22 -28.40 -4.15
CA SER A 276 11.29 -27.46 -4.52
C SER A 276 10.79 -26.04 -4.79
N ASP A 277 9.52 -25.92 -5.17
CA ASP A 277 8.94 -24.65 -5.60
C ASP A 277 7.69 -24.26 -4.76
N GLY A 278 7.35 -23.00 -4.77
CA GLY A 278 6.17 -22.46 -4.08
C GLY A 278 6.29 -22.46 -2.56
N ILE A 279 5.15 -22.40 -1.89
CA ILE A 279 5.06 -22.41 -0.41
C ILE A 279 5.07 -23.82 0.17
N GLY A 280 5.01 -24.86 -0.65
CA GLY A 280 4.94 -26.27 -0.27
C GLY A 280 3.75 -26.97 -0.88
N THR A 281 3.70 -28.29 -0.70
CA THR A 281 2.65 -29.15 -1.26
C THR A 281 1.38 -29.18 -0.40
N ASP A 282 1.46 -28.69 0.83
CA ASP A 282 0.39 -28.70 1.80
C ASP A 282 0.11 -27.29 2.29
N THR A 283 -1.14 -26.87 2.27
CA THR A 283 -1.59 -25.57 2.82
C THR A 283 -1.63 -25.56 4.36
N MET A 284 -1.40 -26.67 5.00
CA MET A 284 -1.50 -26.81 6.45
C MET A 284 -0.13 -26.92 7.14
N SER A 285 0.84 -27.62 6.59
CA SER A 285 2.20 -27.85 7.13
C SER A 285 2.73 -29.20 6.64
N PRO A 286 4.04 -29.40 6.44
CA PRO A 286 5.09 -28.40 6.61
C PRO A 286 5.23 -27.50 5.39
N PHE A 287 5.41 -26.20 5.65
CA PHE A 287 5.71 -25.24 4.60
C PHE A 287 7.22 -25.17 4.34
N ILE A 288 7.61 -24.96 3.08
CA ILE A 288 8.99 -24.64 2.70
C ILE A 288 9.24 -23.13 2.57
N ARG A 289 8.16 -22.35 2.47
CA ARG A 289 8.14 -20.88 2.57
C ARG A 289 6.96 -20.45 3.41
N HIS A 290 7.05 -19.26 4.00
CA HIS A 290 5.92 -18.73 4.77
C HIS A 290 4.72 -18.51 3.84
N PRO A 291 3.53 -19.07 4.17
CA PRO A 291 2.36 -18.93 3.33
C PRO A 291 1.80 -17.51 3.35
N THR A 292 1.11 -17.14 2.26
CA THR A 292 0.35 -15.90 2.11
C THR A 292 -1.01 -16.21 1.49
N ASP A 293 -2.01 -15.31 1.67
CA ASP A 293 -3.41 -15.60 1.37
C ASP A 293 -3.89 -16.89 2.05
N LEU A 294 -3.45 -17.10 3.29
CA LEU A 294 -3.86 -18.21 4.14
C LEU A 294 -4.49 -17.66 5.42
N ALA A 295 -5.67 -18.14 5.74
CA ALA A 295 -6.34 -17.74 6.97
C ALA A 295 -5.51 -18.13 8.21
N LEU A 296 -5.41 -17.21 9.16
CA LEU A 296 -4.82 -17.50 10.47
C LEU A 296 -5.62 -18.63 11.12
N PRO A 297 -4.96 -19.65 11.69
CA PRO A 297 -5.69 -20.70 12.40
C PRO A 297 -6.55 -20.14 13.56
N ALA A 298 -7.76 -20.65 13.72
CA ALA A 298 -8.68 -20.23 14.80
C ALA A 298 -8.24 -20.72 16.20
N THR A 299 -7.22 -21.55 16.27
CA THR A 299 -6.77 -22.20 17.50
C THR A 299 -5.27 -22.10 17.67
N GLY A 300 -4.78 -22.48 18.86
CA GLY A 300 -3.34 -22.43 19.17
C GLY A 300 -2.84 -20.99 19.37
N GLU A 301 -1.60 -20.78 19.03
CA GLU A 301 -0.91 -19.50 19.21
C GLU A 301 -1.55 -18.34 18.44
N TYR A 302 -2.14 -18.60 17.29
CA TYR A 302 -2.75 -17.59 16.42
C TYR A 302 -4.05 -17.01 16.96
N ALA A 303 -4.76 -17.77 17.79
CA ALA A 303 -6.07 -17.36 18.34
C ALA A 303 -6.01 -16.13 19.25
N GLN A 304 -4.82 -15.73 19.69
CA GLN A 304 -4.63 -14.56 20.55
C GLN A 304 -4.44 -13.26 19.75
N TYR A 305 -4.19 -13.32 18.44
CA TYR A 305 -4.10 -12.14 17.61
C TYR A 305 -5.51 -11.64 17.26
N THR A 306 -6.11 -10.88 18.16
CA THR A 306 -7.50 -10.41 18.06
C THR A 306 -7.66 -8.90 17.93
N VAL A 307 -6.57 -8.14 18.13
CA VAL A 307 -6.54 -6.70 17.95
C VAL A 307 -5.64 -6.39 16.77
N TYR A 308 -6.15 -5.59 15.83
CA TYR A 308 -5.39 -5.21 14.64
C TYR A 308 -4.15 -4.40 15.00
N ASP A 309 -3.00 -4.86 14.53
CA ASP A 309 -1.72 -4.18 14.66
C ASP A 309 -1.26 -3.71 13.27
N PRO A 310 -1.15 -2.38 13.04
CA PRO A 310 -0.64 -1.85 11.79
C PRO A 310 0.80 -2.27 11.46
N ALA A 311 1.59 -2.67 12.46
CA ALA A 311 2.93 -3.21 12.25
C ALA A 311 2.90 -4.64 11.67
N SER A 312 1.79 -5.36 11.82
CA SER A 312 1.60 -6.72 11.31
C SER A 312 0.20 -6.88 10.70
N PRO A 313 -0.16 -6.08 9.67
CA PRO A 313 -1.52 -6.04 9.13
C PRO A 313 -1.96 -7.38 8.58
N VAL A 314 -3.26 -7.64 8.61
CA VAL A 314 -3.90 -8.82 8.01
C VAL A 314 -4.82 -8.42 6.87
N ALA A 315 -5.11 -9.38 5.99
CA ALA A 315 -6.09 -9.20 4.92
C ALA A 315 -7.45 -9.79 5.34
N ARG A 316 -8.53 -9.17 4.86
CA ARG A 316 -9.91 -9.58 5.12
C ARG A 316 -10.39 -10.56 4.07
N THR A 317 -10.84 -11.73 4.47
CA THR A 317 -11.42 -12.68 3.54
C THR A 317 -12.92 -12.45 3.37
N GLY A 318 -13.46 -12.83 2.22
CA GLY A 318 -14.88 -12.64 1.90
C GLY A 318 -15.21 -11.25 1.35
N SER A 319 -14.92 -10.18 2.07
CA SER A 319 -15.17 -8.80 1.58
C SER A 319 -14.22 -7.80 2.24
N VAL A 320 -13.94 -6.72 1.51
CA VAL A 320 -13.24 -5.57 2.07
C VAL A 320 -14.21 -4.78 2.95
N PRO A 321 -13.87 -4.44 4.19
CA PRO A 321 -14.68 -3.57 5.03
C PRO A 321 -14.90 -2.18 4.41
N ALA A 322 -16.03 -1.55 4.72
CA ALA A 322 -16.32 -0.18 4.29
C ALA A 322 -15.59 0.87 5.15
N ALA A 323 -14.91 0.45 6.21
CA ALA A 323 -14.09 1.28 7.09
C ALA A 323 -13.07 0.39 7.82
N PRO A 324 -11.97 0.96 8.33
CA PRO A 324 -10.97 0.21 9.08
C PRO A 324 -11.55 -0.53 10.29
N SER A 325 -11.18 -1.80 10.44
CA SER A 325 -11.61 -2.64 11.57
C SER A 325 -10.47 -2.87 12.55
N GLY A 326 -10.64 -2.43 13.78
CA GLY A 326 -9.65 -2.62 14.85
C GLY A 326 -9.53 -4.05 15.38
N THR A 327 -10.25 -5.02 14.79
CA THR A 327 -10.24 -6.41 15.22
C THR A 327 -9.61 -7.32 14.18
N VAL A 328 -9.03 -8.41 14.66
CA VAL A 328 -8.58 -9.54 13.86
C VAL A 328 -9.40 -10.77 14.25
N SER A 329 -9.82 -11.55 13.26
CA SER A 329 -10.64 -12.75 13.42
C SER A 329 -9.83 -13.97 12.96
N PRO A 330 -9.06 -14.63 13.85
CA PRO A 330 -8.43 -15.91 13.51
C PRO A 330 -9.46 -16.94 13.02
N GLY A 331 -9.11 -17.70 11.99
CA GLY A 331 -10.03 -18.57 11.27
C GLY A 331 -10.68 -17.91 10.05
N SER A 332 -10.56 -16.59 9.93
CA SER A 332 -11.11 -15.80 8.82
C SER A 332 -10.06 -14.88 8.21
N ASP A 333 -9.49 -13.97 9.00
CA ASP A 333 -8.49 -13.04 8.49
C ASP A 333 -7.21 -13.77 8.08
N ALA A 334 -6.56 -13.30 7.02
CA ALA A 334 -5.45 -13.99 6.38
C ALA A 334 -4.13 -13.23 6.50
N VAL A 335 -3.04 -14.00 6.60
CA VAL A 335 -1.70 -13.47 6.40
C VAL A 335 -1.50 -13.11 4.93
N MET A 336 -0.82 -12.00 4.66
CA MET A 336 -0.49 -11.51 3.31
C MET A 336 0.97 -11.06 3.23
N CYS A 337 1.49 -10.81 2.02
CA CYS A 337 2.85 -10.31 1.85
C CYS A 337 3.10 -9.04 2.67
N LEU A 338 2.15 -8.11 2.69
CA LEU A 338 2.28 -6.87 3.47
C LEU A 338 2.11 -7.05 4.98
N SER A 339 1.78 -8.24 5.48
CA SER A 339 1.85 -8.52 6.92
C SER A 339 3.28 -8.39 7.45
N CYS A 340 4.26 -8.69 6.61
CA CYS A 340 5.69 -8.68 6.97
C CYS A 340 6.49 -7.62 6.22
N HIS A 341 6.10 -7.27 5.00
CA HIS A 341 6.84 -6.38 4.11
C HIS A 341 6.12 -5.04 3.92
N VAL A 342 6.87 -4.03 3.48
CA VAL A 342 6.32 -2.82 2.85
C VAL A 342 6.54 -2.88 1.34
N ALA A 343 5.77 -2.10 0.58
CA ALA A 343 5.80 -2.21 -0.88
C ALA A 343 6.98 -1.48 -1.54
N HIS A 344 7.46 -0.39 -0.96
CA HIS A 344 8.53 0.44 -1.54
C HIS A 344 9.88 0.12 -0.94
N ALA A 345 10.11 0.56 0.30
CA ALA A 345 11.34 0.29 1.05
C ALA A 345 11.15 0.53 2.55
N SER A 346 11.98 -0.11 3.36
CA SER A 346 12.07 0.09 4.81
C SER A 346 13.52 0.21 5.27
N ASN A 347 13.73 0.47 6.56
CA ASN A 347 15.09 0.48 7.12
C ASN A 347 15.71 -0.92 7.22
N TYR A 348 14.95 -1.96 6.96
CA TYR A 348 15.35 -3.36 7.18
C TYR A 348 15.53 -4.10 5.86
N SER A 349 16.43 -5.09 5.85
CA SER A 349 16.63 -5.95 4.67
C SER A 349 15.34 -6.66 4.29
N SER A 350 15.19 -6.94 3.01
CA SER A 350 14.01 -7.57 2.41
C SER A 350 12.71 -6.77 2.63
N MET A 351 12.82 -5.45 2.83
CA MET A 351 11.67 -4.56 3.05
C MET A 351 10.80 -4.97 4.24
N LEU A 352 11.37 -5.63 5.25
CA LEU A 352 10.63 -6.02 6.44
C LEU A 352 10.12 -4.78 7.20
N ARG A 353 9.00 -4.94 7.87
CA ARG A 353 8.41 -3.89 8.73
C ARG A 353 9.17 -3.71 10.04
N TRP A 354 10.00 -4.69 10.42
CA TRP A 354 10.75 -4.75 11.68
C TRP A 354 12.14 -5.32 11.50
N ASP A 355 12.98 -5.16 12.51
CA ASP A 355 14.30 -5.78 12.57
C ASP A 355 14.18 -7.28 12.82
N TYR A 356 14.49 -8.07 11.81
CA TYR A 356 14.44 -9.53 11.90
C TYR A 356 15.39 -10.10 12.97
N SER A 357 16.51 -9.42 13.25
CA SER A 357 17.47 -9.86 14.27
C SER A 357 16.91 -9.77 15.70
N GLN A 358 15.83 -9.01 15.90
CA GLN A 358 15.14 -8.92 17.19
C GLN A 358 14.06 -9.99 17.37
N MET A 359 13.79 -10.81 16.36
CA MET A 359 12.80 -11.89 16.42
C MET A 359 13.46 -13.14 17.04
N VAL A 360 13.65 -13.14 18.35
CA VAL A 360 14.32 -14.21 19.12
C VAL A 360 13.30 -15.01 19.92
N ALA A 361 13.01 -16.22 19.48
CA ALA A 361 12.07 -17.10 20.17
C ALA A 361 12.57 -17.47 21.57
N GLY A 362 11.67 -17.46 22.56
CA GLY A 362 12.02 -17.76 23.96
C GLY A 362 12.87 -16.68 24.64
N GLY A 363 12.99 -15.50 24.05
CA GLY A 363 13.79 -14.40 24.58
C GLY A 363 13.10 -13.62 25.71
N GLY A 364 11.86 -13.95 26.07
CA GLY A 364 11.07 -13.23 27.07
C GLY A 364 10.80 -11.79 26.65
N GLN A 365 10.86 -11.51 25.38
CA GLN A 365 10.48 -10.21 24.84
C GLN A 365 8.96 -10.12 24.83
N THR A 366 8.40 -9.08 25.40
CA THR A 366 7.00 -8.71 25.25
C THR A 366 6.74 -8.14 23.84
N ALA A 367 7.34 -8.75 22.81
CA ALA A 367 7.17 -8.31 21.44
C ALA A 367 5.79 -8.77 20.95
N THR A 368 4.82 -7.92 21.07
CA THR A 368 3.51 -8.08 20.42
C THR A 368 3.57 -7.73 18.93
N ALA A 369 4.76 -7.48 18.40
CA ALA A 369 4.98 -7.04 17.01
C ALA A 369 5.81 -8.07 16.22
N GLY A 370 5.80 -7.94 14.91
CA GLY A 370 6.57 -8.81 14.02
C GLY A 370 6.04 -10.23 13.96
N CYS A 371 6.92 -11.21 13.97
CA CYS A 371 6.52 -12.63 13.96
C CYS A 371 5.61 -12.98 15.14
N PHE A 372 5.83 -12.37 16.29
CA PHE A 372 5.13 -12.69 17.53
C PHE A 372 3.73 -12.09 17.61
N ALA A 373 3.33 -11.18 16.70
CA ALA A 373 1.95 -10.74 16.58
C ALA A 373 1.01 -11.94 16.27
N CYS A 374 1.46 -12.86 15.41
CA CYS A 374 0.71 -14.07 15.08
C CYS A 374 1.21 -15.31 15.84
N HIS A 375 2.52 -15.46 16.04
CA HIS A 375 3.14 -16.56 16.77
C HIS A 375 3.27 -16.23 18.26
N THR A 376 2.16 -16.00 18.93
CA THR A 376 2.05 -15.40 20.25
C THR A 376 2.64 -16.22 21.41
N THR A 377 3.03 -17.47 21.17
CA THR A 377 3.64 -18.34 22.20
C THR A 377 5.12 -18.60 21.97
N LYS A 378 5.74 -17.90 21.02
CA LYS A 378 7.14 -18.11 20.65
C LYS A 378 8.10 -17.06 21.21
N ASP A 379 7.60 -16.01 21.83
CA ASP A 379 8.36 -14.92 22.46
C ASP A 379 9.14 -15.33 23.71
#